data_99d0d11cd1a5dfa1077308ec424a0137
#
_entry.id   99d0d11cd1a5dfa1077308ec424a0137
#
_cell.length_a   1.000
_cell.length_b   1.000
_cell.length_c   1.000
_cell.angle_alpha   90.00
_cell.angle_beta   90.00
_cell.angle_gamma   90.00
#
_symmetry.space_group_name_H-M   'P 1'
#
loop_
_entity.id
_entity.type
_entity.pdbx_description
1 polymer ?
#
loop_
_entity_poly.entity_id
_entity_poly.type
_entity_poly.pdbx_seq_one_letter_code
_entity_poly.pdbx_strand_id
1 'polypeptide(L)'
;MSLAIAAAQLPGCTMDLAANVGVAEAAVRDAARRGARIVALPEMATLPYFCGDAPGPYRAWAEAADGPLAHRFSALAAETGTAVFLPFYERDAATGRYHNAVLGFGPDGVALRRGPVARKLHLPVGDDPPPGFDERAHFAAGDALHVVEACGLRIGVLVCYDRRFPEAWRALRRLGADLVIVPVAGSGGDDMDFFVGEMRTHARENGLAVLCANKVGDEYVGGGIVDNYGYSAAIGADGAVLALRPRQEGPGILLADLDAAAIPEVRRRLRYYDDRRQDLFA
;
A
#
# COMPACT_ATOMS: atom_id res chain seq x y z
N MET A 1 -2.13 0.44 -24.13
CA MET A 1 -0.69 0.23 -23.87
C MET A 1 -0.56 -0.46 -22.54
N SER A 2 0.23 -1.54 -22.49
CA SER A 2 0.56 -2.21 -21.24
C SER A 2 1.52 -1.34 -20.41
N LEU A 3 1.28 -1.25 -19.12
CA LEU A 3 2.09 -0.51 -18.16
C LEU A 3 2.67 -1.51 -17.14
N ALA A 4 3.98 -1.60 -17.06
CA ALA A 4 4.63 -2.45 -16.07
C ALA A 4 4.50 -1.82 -14.68
N ILE A 5 3.87 -2.53 -13.75
CA ILE A 5 3.68 -2.16 -12.34
C ILE A 5 4.34 -3.18 -11.44
N ALA A 6 4.88 -2.76 -10.32
CA ALA A 6 5.58 -3.64 -9.39
C ALA A 6 5.14 -3.46 -7.94
N ALA A 7 5.00 -4.58 -7.24
CA ALA A 7 4.89 -4.63 -5.80
C ALA A 7 6.19 -5.20 -5.21
N ALA A 8 6.80 -4.49 -4.29
CA ALA A 8 7.93 -5.01 -3.55
C ALA A 8 7.42 -5.87 -2.37
N GLN A 9 7.66 -7.18 -2.42
CA GLN A 9 7.50 -8.04 -1.26
C GLN A 9 8.78 -7.97 -0.44
N LEU A 10 8.79 -7.05 0.54
CA LEU A 10 9.99 -6.84 1.37
C LEU A 10 10.10 -7.89 2.48
N PRO A 11 11.31 -8.21 2.94
CA PRO A 11 11.47 -8.99 4.16
C PRO A 11 10.91 -8.22 5.35
N GLY A 12 10.62 -8.92 6.45
CA GLY A 12 10.36 -8.32 7.74
C GLY A 12 11.47 -7.33 8.11
N CYS A 13 11.09 -6.17 8.63
CA CYS A 13 12.04 -5.13 9.03
C CYS A 13 12.74 -5.49 10.34
N THR A 14 13.95 -4.97 10.50
CA THR A 14 14.74 -5.07 11.73
C THR A 14 14.69 -3.76 12.53
N MET A 15 15.30 -3.74 13.70
CA MET A 15 15.49 -2.50 14.49
C MET A 15 16.57 -1.57 13.92
N ASP A 16 17.32 -2.01 12.90
CA ASP A 16 18.24 -1.14 12.13
C ASP A 16 17.48 -0.44 11.00
N LEU A 17 17.01 0.77 11.30
CA LEU A 17 16.19 1.55 10.36
C LEU A 17 16.96 1.93 9.09
N ALA A 18 18.28 2.15 9.20
CA ALA A 18 19.10 2.50 8.04
C ALA A 18 19.21 1.30 7.08
N ALA A 19 19.39 0.09 7.62
CA ALA A 19 19.38 -1.15 6.83
C ALA A 19 18.02 -1.35 6.14
N ASN A 20 16.91 -1.16 6.84
CA ASN A 20 15.57 -1.29 6.26
C ASN A 20 15.34 -0.32 5.09
N VAL A 21 15.76 0.94 5.25
CA VAL A 21 15.71 1.94 4.16
C VAL A 21 16.53 1.47 2.96
N GLY A 22 17.74 0.95 3.19
CA GLY A 22 18.58 0.40 2.12
C GLY A 22 17.93 -0.76 1.36
N VAL A 23 17.23 -1.66 2.08
CA VAL A 23 16.45 -2.77 1.48
C VAL A 23 15.32 -2.23 0.61
N ALA A 24 14.56 -1.26 1.10
CA ALA A 24 13.45 -0.66 0.35
C ALA A 24 13.95 0.06 -0.93
N GLU A 25 15.06 0.81 -0.84
CA GLU A 25 15.66 1.45 -2.01
C GLU A 25 16.18 0.43 -3.05
N ALA A 26 16.85 -0.62 -2.59
CA ALA A 26 17.33 -1.68 -3.47
C ALA A 26 16.18 -2.34 -4.23
N ALA A 27 15.04 -2.55 -3.56
CA ALA A 27 13.83 -3.09 -4.17
C ALA A 27 13.26 -2.16 -5.25
N VAL A 28 13.21 -0.84 -5.01
CA VAL A 28 12.78 0.14 -6.03
C VAL A 28 13.71 0.12 -7.25
N ARG A 29 15.03 0.14 -7.02
CA ARG A 29 16.01 0.06 -8.12
C ARG A 29 15.90 -1.25 -8.91
N ASP A 30 15.64 -2.37 -8.22
CA ASP A 30 15.44 -3.67 -8.91
C ASP A 30 14.17 -3.65 -9.76
N ALA A 31 13.05 -3.18 -9.23
CA ALA A 31 11.81 -3.04 -9.97
C ALA A 31 11.99 -2.16 -11.22
N ALA A 32 12.67 -1.02 -11.08
CA ALA A 32 12.96 -0.10 -12.19
C ALA A 32 13.82 -0.74 -13.28
N ARG A 33 14.90 -1.46 -12.90
CA ARG A 33 15.73 -2.21 -13.88
C ARG A 33 14.94 -3.26 -14.63
N ARG A 34 13.90 -3.82 -14.03
CA ARG A 34 12.98 -4.79 -14.65
C ARG A 34 11.84 -4.12 -15.44
N GLY A 35 11.89 -2.79 -15.60
CA GLY A 35 10.98 -2.01 -16.43
C GLY A 35 9.73 -1.48 -15.73
N ALA A 36 9.61 -1.63 -14.41
CA ALA A 36 8.47 -1.08 -13.68
C ALA A 36 8.39 0.45 -13.82
N ARG A 37 7.19 0.96 -14.05
CA ARG A 37 6.89 2.38 -14.13
C ARG A 37 6.23 2.90 -12.85
N ILE A 38 5.62 2.01 -12.08
CA ILE A 38 5.01 2.26 -10.78
C ILE A 38 5.52 1.20 -9.83
N VAL A 39 6.00 1.60 -8.66
CA VAL A 39 6.45 0.70 -7.59
C VAL A 39 5.67 1.01 -6.31
N ALA A 40 5.00 0.00 -5.78
CA ALA A 40 4.38 0.02 -4.46
C ALA A 40 5.29 -0.67 -3.43
N LEU A 41 5.53 -0.02 -2.31
CA LEU A 41 6.19 -0.59 -1.14
C LEU A 41 5.12 -1.06 -0.12
N PRO A 42 5.42 -2.04 0.75
CA PRO A 42 4.48 -2.52 1.75
C PRO A 42 4.29 -1.51 2.90
N GLU A 43 3.24 -1.68 3.67
CA GLU A 43 2.96 -0.90 4.87
C GLU A 43 4.17 -0.89 5.80
N MET A 44 4.46 0.29 6.41
CA MET A 44 5.63 0.46 7.28
C MET A 44 6.92 -0.06 6.61
N ALA A 45 7.17 0.32 5.34
CA ALA A 45 8.19 -0.28 4.48
C ALA A 45 9.61 -0.22 5.05
N THR A 46 9.89 0.74 5.93
CA THR A 46 11.22 0.98 6.51
C THR A 46 11.26 0.76 8.03
N LEU A 47 10.15 0.32 8.62
CA LEU A 47 9.98 0.14 10.06
C LEU A 47 9.36 -1.21 10.36
N PRO A 48 9.74 -1.89 11.44
CA PRO A 48 8.98 -3.05 11.91
C PRO A 48 7.57 -2.63 12.35
N TYR A 49 6.63 -3.57 12.31
CA TYR A 49 5.26 -3.33 12.75
C TYR A 49 5.19 -3.36 14.29
N PHE A 50 5.34 -2.17 14.90
CA PHE A 50 5.49 -1.98 16.34
C PHE A 50 4.18 -1.84 17.13
N CYS A 51 3.02 -2.06 16.49
CA CYS A 51 1.72 -1.77 17.12
C CYS A 51 1.31 -2.79 18.20
N GLY A 52 2.09 -3.84 18.40
CA GLY A 52 1.94 -4.77 19.54
C GLY A 52 2.62 -4.30 20.82
N ASP A 53 3.26 -3.13 20.82
CA ASP A 53 4.01 -2.59 21.96
C ASP A 53 3.51 -1.20 22.36
N ALA A 54 4.00 -0.63 23.44
CA ALA A 54 3.65 0.71 23.88
C ALA A 54 4.17 1.78 22.90
N PRO A 55 3.39 2.83 22.58
CA PRO A 55 3.76 3.79 21.51
C PRO A 55 4.95 4.69 21.83
N GLY A 56 5.28 4.89 23.11
CA GLY A 56 6.26 5.89 23.53
C GLY A 56 7.62 5.84 22.83
N PRO A 57 8.32 4.70 22.82
CA PRO A 57 9.66 4.57 22.25
C PRO A 57 9.70 4.84 20.74
N TYR A 58 8.62 4.52 20.00
CA TYR A 58 8.58 4.54 18.54
C TYR A 58 8.26 5.92 17.94
N ARG A 59 7.80 6.87 18.76
CA ARG A 59 7.50 8.24 18.29
C ARG A 59 8.69 8.96 17.68
N ALA A 60 9.91 8.61 18.11
CA ALA A 60 11.15 9.15 17.56
C ALA A 60 11.42 8.72 16.11
N TRP A 61 10.73 7.69 15.61
CA TRP A 61 10.86 7.19 14.23
C TRP A 61 9.95 7.90 13.24
N ALA A 62 9.00 8.69 13.75
CA ALA A 62 8.07 9.41 12.89
C ALA A 62 8.75 10.61 12.24
N GLU A 63 8.52 10.79 10.95
CA GLU A 63 9.04 11.91 10.17
C GLU A 63 7.92 12.79 9.62
N ALA A 64 8.25 14.03 9.30
CA ALA A 64 7.37 14.90 8.54
C ALA A 64 7.26 14.41 7.09
N ALA A 65 6.17 14.77 6.42
CA ALA A 65 5.93 14.40 5.01
C ALA A 65 6.96 15.02 4.02
N ASP A 66 7.73 15.99 4.47
CA ASP A 66 8.86 16.62 3.78
C ASP A 66 10.19 16.36 4.50
N GLY A 67 10.26 15.32 5.31
CA GLY A 67 11.44 14.93 6.08
C GLY A 67 12.52 14.22 5.24
N PRO A 68 13.62 13.79 5.91
CA PRO A 68 14.75 13.12 5.25
C PRO A 68 14.37 11.90 4.41
N LEU A 69 13.46 11.05 4.91
CA LEU A 69 12.99 9.87 4.19
C LEU A 69 12.26 10.26 2.90
N ALA A 70 11.40 11.29 2.97
CA ALA A 70 10.68 11.80 1.80
C ALA A 70 11.65 12.31 0.72
N HIS A 71 12.65 13.11 1.09
CA HIS A 71 13.69 13.62 0.18
C HIS A 71 14.47 12.47 -0.48
N ARG A 72 14.79 11.44 0.29
CA ARG A 72 15.55 10.29 -0.18
C ARG A 72 14.78 9.50 -1.24
N PHE A 73 13.49 9.25 -1.03
CA PHE A 73 12.66 8.53 -1.99
C PHE A 73 12.20 9.40 -3.17
N SER A 74 12.08 10.70 -2.99
CA SER A 74 11.94 11.67 -4.09
C SER A 74 13.13 11.60 -5.06
N ALA A 75 14.35 11.66 -4.53
CA ALA A 75 15.56 11.52 -5.33
C ALA A 75 15.65 10.14 -6.01
N LEU A 76 15.26 9.06 -5.32
CA LEU A 76 15.24 7.71 -5.87
C LEU A 76 14.22 7.57 -7.01
N ALA A 77 13.04 8.18 -6.89
CA ALA A 77 12.05 8.18 -7.96
C ALA A 77 12.57 8.89 -9.22
N ALA A 78 13.24 10.05 -9.05
CA ALA A 78 13.90 10.75 -10.15
C ALA A 78 15.07 9.96 -10.74
N GLU A 79 15.93 9.34 -9.90
CA GLU A 79 17.05 8.48 -10.33
C GLU A 79 16.56 7.33 -11.23
N THR A 80 15.47 6.70 -10.83
CA THR A 80 14.97 5.49 -11.48
C THR A 80 13.94 5.77 -12.60
N GLY A 81 13.42 6.98 -12.69
CA GLY A 81 12.34 7.33 -13.62
C GLY A 81 11.04 6.59 -13.35
N THR A 82 10.78 6.25 -12.08
CA THR A 82 9.68 5.38 -11.66
C THR A 82 8.81 6.09 -10.61
N ALA A 83 7.49 6.02 -10.74
CA ALA A 83 6.61 6.49 -9.68
C ALA A 83 6.70 5.56 -8.47
N VAL A 84 6.93 6.13 -7.27
CA VAL A 84 7.14 5.37 -6.04
C VAL A 84 6.07 5.74 -5.01
N PHE A 85 5.43 4.71 -4.42
CA PHE A 85 4.50 4.85 -3.32
C PHE A 85 5.17 4.30 -2.06
N LEU A 86 5.46 5.21 -1.11
CA LEU A 86 6.23 4.96 0.11
C LEU A 86 5.34 5.04 1.34
N PRO A 87 4.96 3.91 1.95
CA PRO A 87 4.38 3.91 3.29
C PRO A 87 5.40 4.27 4.36
N PHE A 88 5.01 5.16 5.28
CA PHE A 88 5.89 5.68 6.33
C PHE A 88 5.10 6.04 7.59
N TYR A 89 5.82 6.22 8.70
CA TYR A 89 5.28 6.73 9.95
C TYR A 89 5.35 8.26 9.93
N GLU A 90 4.20 8.90 9.77
CA GLU A 90 4.10 10.36 9.70
C GLU A 90 3.95 10.98 11.07
N ARG A 91 4.70 12.07 11.31
CA ARG A 91 4.34 13.09 12.28
C ARG A 91 3.82 14.31 11.52
N ASP A 92 2.53 14.55 11.58
CA ASP A 92 1.91 15.71 10.96
C ASP A 92 2.40 16.99 11.64
N ALA A 93 3.12 17.81 10.90
CA ALA A 93 3.71 19.04 11.42
C ALA A 93 2.66 20.08 11.85
N ALA A 94 1.47 20.05 11.25
CA ALA A 94 0.40 21.02 11.54
C ALA A 94 -0.35 20.68 12.83
N THR A 95 -0.56 19.39 13.10
CA THR A 95 -1.40 18.93 14.23
C THR A 95 -0.60 18.26 15.34
N GLY A 96 0.64 17.87 15.07
CA GLY A 96 1.48 17.06 15.95
C GLY A 96 1.00 15.61 16.12
N ARG A 97 -0.02 15.19 15.34
CA ARG A 97 -0.55 13.82 15.38
C ARG A 97 0.34 12.88 14.56
N TYR A 98 0.22 11.61 14.87
CA TYR A 98 0.97 10.55 14.19
C TYR A 98 0.04 9.75 13.31
N HIS A 99 0.49 9.35 12.11
CA HIS A 99 -0.32 8.60 11.16
C HIS A 99 0.50 7.48 10.51
N ASN A 100 -0.17 6.39 10.20
CA ASN A 100 0.28 5.41 9.23
C ASN A 100 -0.11 5.98 7.86
N ALA A 101 0.87 6.43 7.08
CA ALA A 101 0.63 7.25 5.90
C ALA A 101 1.43 6.75 4.69
N VAL A 102 1.08 7.24 3.51
CA VAL A 102 1.77 6.93 2.25
C VAL A 102 2.12 8.22 1.53
N LEU A 103 3.39 8.37 1.14
CA LEU A 103 3.84 9.39 0.19
C LEU A 103 3.81 8.83 -1.23
N GLY A 104 3.58 9.69 -2.21
CA GLY A 104 3.68 9.35 -3.63
C GLY A 104 4.60 10.31 -4.34
N PHE A 105 5.54 9.78 -5.14
CA PHE A 105 6.46 10.56 -5.96
C PHE A 105 6.29 10.16 -7.42
N GLY A 106 6.28 11.15 -8.32
CA GLY A 106 6.29 10.95 -9.76
C GLY A 106 7.65 10.45 -10.26
N PRO A 107 7.74 10.02 -11.53
CA PRO A 107 9.01 9.59 -12.14
C PRO A 107 10.09 10.68 -12.23
N ASP A 108 9.71 11.92 -12.02
CA ASP A 108 10.59 13.09 -11.94
C ASP A 108 11.00 13.42 -10.48
N GLY A 109 10.56 12.62 -9.53
CA GLY A 109 10.78 12.83 -8.10
C GLY A 109 9.84 13.86 -7.46
N VAL A 110 8.97 14.49 -8.23
CA VAL A 110 8.02 15.47 -7.69
C VAL A 110 6.93 14.74 -6.90
N ALA A 111 6.61 15.26 -5.71
CA ALA A 111 5.53 14.72 -4.91
C ALA A 111 4.18 14.84 -5.64
N LEU A 112 3.46 13.72 -5.76
CA LEU A 112 2.17 13.65 -6.48
C LEU A 112 1.07 14.47 -5.77
N ARG A 113 1.29 14.81 -4.51
CA ARG A 113 0.41 15.64 -3.70
C ARG A 113 1.24 16.38 -2.65
N ARG A 114 0.82 17.58 -2.26
CA ARG A 114 1.36 18.27 -1.07
C ARG A 114 0.94 17.50 0.18
N GLY A 115 1.90 16.81 0.81
CA GLY A 115 1.68 15.91 1.93
C GLY A 115 1.33 14.47 1.47
N PRO A 116 0.93 13.57 2.39
CA PRO A 116 0.64 12.18 2.07
C PRO A 116 -0.49 12.01 1.05
N VAL A 117 -0.37 11.03 0.17
CA VAL A 117 -1.43 10.61 -0.75
C VAL A 117 -2.52 9.81 -0.04
N ALA A 118 -2.18 9.20 1.11
CA ALA A 118 -3.13 8.54 1.99
C ALA A 118 -2.64 8.56 3.44
N ARG A 119 -3.58 8.57 4.37
CA ARG A 119 -3.44 8.21 5.78
C ARG A 119 -4.42 7.08 6.07
N LYS A 120 -3.99 6.04 6.78
CA LYS A 120 -4.85 4.89 7.10
C LYS A 120 -6.12 5.35 7.81
N LEU A 121 -7.28 4.93 7.29
CA LEU A 121 -8.59 5.38 7.76
C LEU A 121 -9.10 4.53 8.93
N HIS A 122 -8.88 3.22 8.85
CA HIS A 122 -9.37 2.24 9.80
C HIS A 122 -8.18 1.65 10.57
N LEU A 123 -8.17 1.87 11.86
CA LEU A 123 -7.09 1.46 12.77
C LEU A 123 -7.55 0.21 13.54
N PRO A 124 -7.05 -0.98 13.19
CA PRO A 124 -7.43 -2.21 13.86
C PRO A 124 -6.85 -2.31 15.27
N VAL A 125 -7.60 -3.02 16.11
CA VAL A 125 -7.19 -3.49 17.44
C VAL A 125 -7.54 -4.97 17.51
N GLY A 126 -6.63 -5.81 18.01
CA GLY A 126 -6.86 -7.23 18.11
C GLY A 126 -5.87 -7.93 19.02
N ASP A 127 -6.26 -9.10 19.50
CA ASP A 127 -5.44 -9.94 20.38
C ASP A 127 -4.83 -11.15 19.64
N ASP A 128 -5.16 -11.33 18.38
CA ASP A 128 -4.68 -12.43 17.54
C ASP A 128 -4.00 -11.87 16.27
N PRO A 129 -2.75 -12.30 15.98
CA PRO A 129 -1.93 -13.20 16.80
C PRO A 129 -1.36 -12.51 18.05
N PRO A 130 -1.06 -13.29 19.13
CA PRO A 130 -0.33 -12.74 20.27
C PRO A 130 1.02 -12.13 19.80
N PRO A 131 1.49 -11.03 20.43
CA PRO A 131 0.99 -10.37 21.62
C PRO A 131 -0.22 -9.45 21.44
N GLY A 132 -0.88 -9.48 20.28
CA GLY A 132 -1.92 -8.53 19.93
C GLY A 132 -1.38 -7.26 19.29
N PHE A 133 -2.26 -6.33 18.95
CA PHE A 133 -1.89 -5.03 18.39
C PHE A 133 -2.98 -3.99 18.65
N ASP A 134 -2.57 -2.75 18.83
CA ASP A 134 -3.47 -1.59 18.97
C ASP A 134 -2.97 -0.41 18.15
N GLU A 135 -3.42 -0.31 16.91
CA GLU A 135 -3.04 0.82 16.06
C GLU A 135 -3.61 2.17 16.56
N ARG A 136 -4.72 2.17 17.30
CA ARG A 136 -5.33 3.40 17.84
C ARG A 136 -4.48 4.05 18.92
N ALA A 137 -3.65 3.27 19.62
CA ALA A 137 -2.70 3.81 20.58
C ALA A 137 -1.53 4.53 19.89
N HIS A 138 -1.20 4.14 18.66
CA HIS A 138 -0.05 4.66 17.90
C HIS A 138 -0.42 5.75 16.92
N PHE A 139 -1.56 5.63 16.24
CA PHE A 139 -1.93 6.46 15.11
C PHE A 139 -3.27 7.18 15.32
N ALA A 140 -3.39 8.31 14.68
CA ALA A 140 -4.65 8.95 14.40
C ALA A 140 -5.15 8.47 13.02
N ALA A 141 -6.44 8.21 12.91
CA ALA A 141 -7.07 7.89 11.64
C ALA A 141 -6.95 9.06 10.65
N GLY A 142 -6.84 8.73 9.37
CA GLY A 142 -7.04 9.67 8.28
C GLY A 142 -8.51 10.11 8.18
N ASP A 143 -8.75 11.20 7.48
CA ASP A 143 -10.07 11.82 7.34
C ASP A 143 -10.52 12.00 5.88
N ALA A 144 -9.68 11.58 4.91
CA ALA A 144 -9.96 11.76 3.50
C ALA A 144 -9.34 10.66 2.62
N LEU A 145 -10.01 10.39 1.51
CA LEU A 145 -9.50 9.61 0.39
C LEU A 145 -9.03 10.55 -0.72
N HIS A 146 -7.90 10.26 -1.30
CA HIS A 146 -7.34 11.02 -2.42
C HIS A 146 -7.07 10.12 -3.62
N VAL A 147 -7.14 10.71 -4.81
CA VAL A 147 -6.69 10.11 -6.05
C VAL A 147 -5.63 11.04 -6.65
N VAL A 148 -4.49 10.48 -6.99
CA VAL A 148 -3.36 11.19 -7.61
C VAL A 148 -3.11 10.63 -9.01
N GLU A 149 -2.39 11.39 -9.84
CA GLU A 149 -2.07 10.97 -11.21
C GLU A 149 -0.60 10.63 -11.33
N ALA A 150 -0.29 9.43 -11.85
CA ALA A 150 1.06 9.03 -12.20
C ALA A 150 1.02 8.04 -13.38
N CYS A 151 1.97 8.17 -14.29
CA CYS A 151 2.15 7.27 -15.44
C CYS A 151 0.87 7.06 -16.28
N GLY A 152 0.00 8.07 -16.36
CA GLY A 152 -1.26 8.02 -17.12
C GLY A 152 -2.39 7.28 -16.42
N LEU A 153 -2.25 6.94 -15.14
CA LEU A 153 -3.28 6.35 -14.29
C LEU A 153 -3.70 7.28 -13.17
N ARG A 154 -4.96 7.17 -12.78
CA ARG A 154 -5.52 7.76 -11.56
C ARG A 154 -5.43 6.73 -10.44
N ILE A 155 -4.67 7.02 -9.40
CA ILE A 155 -4.25 6.07 -8.38
C ILE A 155 -4.80 6.46 -7.02
N GLY A 156 -5.55 5.56 -6.39
CA GLY A 156 -5.95 5.64 -5.00
C GLY A 156 -5.09 4.72 -4.13
N VAL A 157 -5.11 4.93 -2.82
CA VAL A 157 -4.38 4.08 -1.86
C VAL A 157 -5.30 3.70 -0.71
N LEU A 158 -5.30 2.41 -0.34
CA LEU A 158 -5.97 1.85 0.84
C LEU A 158 -4.93 1.11 1.67
N VAL A 159 -4.68 1.55 2.91
CA VAL A 159 -3.60 0.99 3.72
C VAL A 159 -4.11 -0.23 4.50
N CYS A 160 -3.61 -1.40 4.16
CA CYS A 160 -3.77 -2.67 4.88
C CYS A 160 -5.23 -2.98 5.26
N TYR A 161 -5.63 -2.69 6.49
CA TYR A 161 -6.96 -2.96 7.02
C TYR A 161 -8.06 -2.21 6.27
N ASP A 162 -7.75 -1.05 5.64
CA ASP A 162 -8.71 -0.29 4.82
C ASP A 162 -9.29 -1.12 3.67
N ARG A 163 -8.56 -2.14 3.19
CA ARG A 163 -9.02 -3.03 2.11
C ARG A 163 -10.30 -3.80 2.44
N ARG A 164 -10.58 -4.01 3.74
CA ARG A 164 -11.75 -4.79 4.20
C ARG A 164 -13.06 -4.02 4.11
N PHE A 165 -13.02 -2.71 3.83
CA PHE A 165 -14.18 -1.83 3.85
C PHE A 165 -14.62 -1.50 2.42
N PRO A 166 -15.71 -2.12 1.91
CA PRO A 166 -16.19 -1.90 0.54
C PRO A 166 -16.53 -0.44 0.25
N GLU A 167 -16.88 0.34 1.27
CA GLU A 167 -17.15 1.78 1.16
C GLU A 167 -15.93 2.56 0.65
N ALA A 168 -14.73 2.20 1.11
CA ALA A 168 -13.48 2.86 0.70
C ALA A 168 -13.19 2.60 -0.79
N TRP A 169 -13.39 1.38 -1.28
CA TRP A 169 -13.27 1.03 -2.69
C TRP A 169 -14.27 1.78 -3.56
N ARG A 170 -15.53 1.84 -3.11
CA ARG A 170 -16.59 2.61 -3.77
C ARG A 170 -16.26 4.08 -3.88
N ALA A 171 -15.75 4.66 -2.79
CA ALA A 171 -15.36 6.06 -2.76
C ALA A 171 -14.20 6.35 -3.72
N LEU A 172 -13.17 5.52 -3.77
CA LEU A 172 -12.08 5.65 -4.73
C LEU A 172 -12.57 5.52 -6.18
N ARG A 173 -13.48 4.57 -6.46
CA ARG A 173 -14.12 4.47 -7.78
C ARG A 173 -14.89 5.75 -8.14
N ARG A 174 -15.63 6.32 -7.20
CA ARG A 174 -16.36 7.58 -7.39
C ARG A 174 -15.42 8.76 -7.64
N LEU A 175 -14.27 8.78 -6.97
CA LEU A 175 -13.21 9.76 -7.20
C LEU A 175 -12.47 9.54 -8.53
N GLY A 176 -12.78 8.45 -9.25
CA GLY A 176 -12.28 8.15 -10.58
C GLY A 176 -10.94 7.40 -10.60
N ALA A 177 -10.57 6.70 -9.53
CA ALA A 177 -9.38 5.87 -9.54
C ALA A 177 -9.45 4.78 -10.62
N ASP A 178 -8.31 4.44 -11.19
CA ASP A 178 -8.10 3.33 -12.13
C ASP A 178 -7.37 2.18 -11.46
N LEU A 179 -6.39 2.51 -10.64
CA LEU A 179 -5.57 1.60 -9.85
C LEU A 179 -5.71 1.94 -8.36
N VAL A 180 -5.81 0.91 -7.52
CA VAL A 180 -5.73 1.04 -6.07
C VAL A 180 -4.46 0.32 -5.60
N ILE A 181 -3.58 1.06 -4.93
CA ILE A 181 -2.41 0.50 -4.25
C ILE A 181 -2.81 0.12 -2.84
N VAL A 182 -2.47 -1.10 -2.43
CA VAL A 182 -2.77 -1.66 -1.11
C VAL A 182 -1.47 -2.08 -0.43
N PRO A 183 -0.81 -1.18 0.30
CA PRO A 183 0.34 -1.56 1.13
C PRO A 183 -0.13 -2.30 2.37
N VAL A 184 0.53 -3.42 2.68
CA VAL A 184 0.16 -4.33 3.78
C VAL A 184 1.41 -4.72 4.59
N ALA A 185 1.26 -4.83 5.90
CA ALA A 185 2.14 -5.56 6.80
C ALA A 185 1.29 -6.63 7.48
N GLY A 186 0.94 -7.65 6.70
CA GLY A 186 -0.06 -8.64 7.07
C GLY A 186 0.53 -9.75 7.90
N SER A 187 0.03 -9.90 9.13
CA SER A 187 0.39 -10.97 10.04
C SER A 187 -0.85 -11.71 10.53
N GLY A 188 -0.65 -12.90 11.05
CA GLY A 188 -1.71 -13.70 11.67
C GLY A 188 -2.48 -14.58 10.69
N GLY A 189 -3.65 -15.01 11.14
CA GLY A 189 -4.42 -16.10 10.57
C GLY A 189 -5.29 -15.75 9.35
N ASP A 190 -4.92 -14.77 8.50
CA ASP A 190 -5.65 -14.57 7.25
C ASP A 190 -5.55 -15.84 6.38
N ASP A 191 -6.70 -16.33 5.94
CA ASP A 191 -6.76 -17.32 4.86
C ASP A 191 -6.32 -16.64 3.55
N MET A 192 -5.32 -17.24 2.87
CA MET A 192 -4.72 -16.62 1.69
C MET A 192 -5.66 -16.59 0.50
N ASP A 193 -6.55 -17.56 0.38
CA ASP A 193 -7.60 -17.53 -0.65
C ASP A 193 -8.58 -16.39 -0.37
N PHE A 194 -8.91 -16.16 0.90
CA PHE A 194 -9.74 -15.04 1.31
C PHE A 194 -9.03 -13.70 1.10
N PHE A 195 -7.76 -13.57 1.50
CA PHE A 195 -6.97 -12.35 1.35
C PHE A 195 -6.91 -11.87 -0.12
N VAL A 196 -6.58 -12.78 -1.03
CA VAL A 196 -6.54 -12.46 -2.46
C VAL A 196 -7.96 -12.34 -3.03
N GLY A 197 -8.89 -13.19 -2.59
CA GLY A 197 -10.29 -13.21 -3.01
C GLY A 197 -11.04 -11.93 -2.68
N GLU A 198 -10.81 -11.34 -1.50
CA GLU A 198 -11.37 -10.05 -1.08
C GLU A 198 -10.99 -8.94 -2.08
N MET A 199 -9.71 -8.78 -2.37
CA MET A 199 -9.23 -7.77 -3.32
C MET A 199 -9.71 -8.03 -4.74
N ARG A 200 -9.83 -9.29 -5.17
CA ARG A 200 -10.39 -9.66 -6.48
C ARG A 200 -11.85 -9.26 -6.59
N THR A 201 -12.62 -9.47 -5.53
CA THR A 201 -14.03 -9.07 -5.46
C THR A 201 -14.17 -7.56 -5.58
N HIS A 202 -13.42 -6.81 -4.78
CA HIS A 202 -13.45 -5.35 -4.82
C HIS A 202 -12.95 -4.77 -6.15
N ALA A 203 -11.92 -5.36 -6.74
CA ALA A 203 -11.46 -5.00 -8.09
C ALA A 203 -12.60 -5.13 -9.10
N ARG A 204 -13.21 -6.31 -9.16
CA ARG A 204 -14.26 -6.64 -10.13
C ARG A 204 -15.54 -5.83 -9.97
N GLU A 205 -16.04 -5.67 -8.74
CA GLU A 205 -17.30 -4.97 -8.50
C GLU A 205 -17.21 -3.45 -8.70
N ASN A 206 -15.99 -2.89 -8.67
CA ASN A 206 -15.74 -1.47 -8.87
C ASN A 206 -15.07 -1.15 -10.22
N GLY A 207 -14.56 -2.15 -10.95
CA GLY A 207 -13.78 -1.96 -12.16
C GLY A 207 -12.49 -1.19 -11.87
N LEU A 208 -11.76 -1.59 -10.83
CA LEU A 208 -10.50 -1.04 -10.36
C LEU A 208 -9.40 -2.08 -10.48
N ALA A 209 -8.24 -1.74 -11.03
CA ALA A 209 -7.06 -2.59 -10.88
C ALA A 209 -6.51 -2.47 -9.45
N VAL A 210 -5.78 -3.49 -8.98
CA VAL A 210 -5.18 -3.51 -7.63
C VAL A 210 -3.72 -3.89 -7.72
N LEU A 211 -2.88 -3.21 -6.94
CA LEU A 211 -1.49 -3.54 -6.71
C LEU A 211 -1.25 -3.64 -5.20
N CYS A 212 -1.19 -4.85 -4.68
CA CYS A 212 -0.93 -5.13 -3.26
C CYS A 212 0.54 -5.44 -3.05
N ALA A 213 1.19 -4.68 -2.18
CA ALA A 213 2.55 -4.94 -1.71
C ALA A 213 2.52 -5.36 -0.25
N ASN A 214 3.09 -6.50 0.10
CA ASN A 214 3.11 -7.02 1.46
C ASN A 214 4.54 -7.37 1.89
N LYS A 215 4.77 -7.42 3.20
CA LYS A 215 5.99 -7.98 3.78
C LYS A 215 5.91 -9.50 3.85
N VAL A 216 7.06 -10.16 4.01
CA VAL A 216 7.17 -11.61 4.19
C VAL A 216 8.24 -11.95 5.22
N GLY A 217 7.93 -12.91 6.13
CA GLY A 217 8.83 -13.36 7.20
C GLY A 217 8.70 -12.54 8.47
N ASP A 218 9.53 -12.90 9.43
CA ASP A 218 9.40 -12.45 10.82
C ASP A 218 9.96 -11.05 11.05
N GLU A 219 9.28 -10.30 11.88
CA GLU A 219 9.77 -9.06 12.52
C GLU A 219 9.80 -9.27 14.03
N TYR A 220 10.93 -8.91 14.65
CA TYR A 220 11.12 -9.01 16.08
C TYR A 220 11.05 -7.62 16.70
N VAL A 221 9.97 -7.31 17.38
CA VAL A 221 9.71 -6.00 17.97
C VAL A 221 8.89 -6.13 19.26
N GLY A 222 9.19 -5.32 20.28
CA GLY A 222 8.44 -5.29 21.54
C GLY A 222 8.42 -6.62 22.30
N GLY A 223 9.42 -7.50 22.09
CA GLY A 223 9.47 -8.82 22.69
C GLY A 223 8.53 -9.85 22.05
N GLY A 224 7.83 -9.48 20.98
CA GLY A 224 6.97 -10.35 20.17
C GLY A 224 7.55 -10.64 18.78
N ILE A 225 6.85 -11.49 18.04
CA ILE A 225 7.14 -11.82 16.66
C ILE A 225 5.90 -11.46 15.82
N VAL A 226 6.12 -10.65 14.78
CA VAL A 226 5.12 -10.38 13.74
C VAL A 226 5.49 -11.20 12.53
N ASP A 227 4.74 -12.25 12.25
CA ASP A 227 4.97 -13.16 11.12
C ASP A 227 4.19 -12.67 9.88
N ASN A 228 4.89 -11.97 8.97
CA ASN A 228 4.29 -11.45 7.75
C ASN A 228 4.12 -12.56 6.70
N TYR A 229 2.91 -12.69 6.14
CA TYR A 229 2.56 -13.83 5.30
C TYR A 229 2.87 -13.66 3.80
N GLY A 230 3.31 -12.48 3.32
CA GLY A 230 3.58 -12.27 1.89
C GLY A 230 2.30 -12.13 1.05
N TYR A 231 2.23 -12.87 -0.06
CA TYR A 231 1.11 -12.84 -1.01
C TYR A 231 0.87 -11.48 -1.65
N SER A 232 1.96 -10.76 -2.00
CA SER A 232 1.85 -9.58 -2.85
C SER A 232 1.16 -9.96 -4.17
N ALA A 233 0.27 -9.10 -4.66
CA ALA A 233 -0.57 -9.43 -5.81
C ALA A 233 -0.80 -8.24 -6.73
N ALA A 234 -0.91 -8.50 -8.03
CA ALA A 234 -1.47 -7.57 -9.01
C ALA A 234 -2.75 -8.18 -9.58
N ILE A 235 -3.84 -7.39 -9.61
CA ILE A 235 -5.17 -7.84 -9.99
C ILE A 235 -5.72 -6.86 -11.03
N GLY A 236 -6.26 -7.40 -12.11
CA GLY A 236 -6.92 -6.63 -13.17
C GLY A 236 -8.28 -6.08 -12.72
N ALA A 237 -8.77 -5.07 -13.40
CA ALA A 237 -10.06 -4.43 -13.11
C ALA A 237 -11.27 -5.39 -13.22
N ASP A 238 -11.10 -6.53 -13.85
CA ASP A 238 -12.09 -7.61 -13.95
C ASP A 238 -11.98 -8.65 -12.82
N GLY A 239 -11.02 -8.47 -11.89
CA GLY A 239 -10.73 -9.40 -10.80
C GLY A 239 -9.81 -10.56 -11.17
N ALA A 240 -9.25 -10.58 -12.38
CA ALA A 240 -8.25 -11.57 -12.77
C ALA A 240 -6.92 -11.32 -12.02
N VAL A 241 -6.30 -12.38 -11.50
CA VAL A 241 -4.95 -12.29 -10.94
C VAL A 241 -3.95 -12.17 -12.09
N LEU A 242 -3.28 -11.03 -12.21
CA LEU A 242 -2.25 -10.78 -13.21
C LEU A 242 -0.91 -11.38 -12.78
N ALA A 243 -0.59 -11.24 -11.51
CA ALA A 243 0.59 -11.84 -10.88
C ALA A 243 0.35 -12.02 -9.37
N LEU A 244 0.96 -13.06 -8.81
CA LEU A 244 0.94 -13.36 -7.38
C LEU A 244 2.35 -13.80 -6.96
N ARG A 245 2.82 -13.28 -5.82
CA ARG A 245 4.07 -13.73 -5.20
C ARG A 245 3.75 -14.36 -3.84
N PRO A 246 3.67 -15.69 -3.78
CA PRO A 246 3.34 -16.39 -2.54
C PRO A 246 4.48 -16.32 -1.52
N ARG A 247 4.18 -16.65 -0.26
CA ARG A 247 5.14 -16.63 0.85
C ARG A 247 6.41 -17.42 0.56
N GLN A 248 6.24 -18.60 -0.06
CA GLN A 248 7.33 -19.55 -0.31
C GLN A 248 8.42 -19.00 -1.27
N GLU A 249 8.08 -17.99 -2.06
CA GLU A 249 9.06 -17.31 -2.92
C GLU A 249 9.92 -16.29 -2.15
N GLY A 250 9.59 -16.04 -0.88
CA GLY A 250 10.33 -15.09 -0.04
C GLY A 250 10.30 -13.65 -0.53
N PRO A 251 11.23 -12.81 -0.06
CA PRO A 251 11.35 -11.42 -0.52
C PRO A 251 11.68 -11.32 -2.01
N GLY A 252 11.23 -10.23 -2.66
CA GLY A 252 11.51 -9.96 -4.07
C GLY A 252 10.48 -9.05 -4.71
N ILE A 253 10.61 -8.86 -6.02
CA ILE A 253 9.73 -8.00 -6.80
C ILE A 253 8.70 -8.84 -7.54
N LEU A 254 7.43 -8.57 -7.29
CA LEU A 254 6.33 -8.97 -8.17
C LEU A 254 6.24 -7.93 -9.29
N LEU A 255 6.31 -8.38 -10.53
CA LEU A 255 6.12 -7.55 -11.72
C LEU A 255 4.89 -8.02 -12.48
N ALA A 256 4.06 -7.09 -12.92
CA ALA A 256 2.89 -7.36 -13.72
C ALA A 256 2.71 -6.32 -14.82
N ASP A 257 2.14 -6.76 -15.94
CA ASP A 257 1.73 -5.88 -17.02
C ASP A 257 0.24 -5.54 -16.88
N LEU A 258 -0.05 -4.28 -16.60
CA LEU A 258 -1.42 -3.77 -16.53
C LEU A 258 -1.84 -3.16 -17.86
N ASP A 259 -2.85 -3.71 -18.50
CA ASP A 259 -3.49 -3.06 -19.64
C ASP A 259 -4.44 -1.96 -19.14
N ALA A 260 -3.89 -0.76 -19.00
CA ALA A 260 -4.66 0.42 -18.56
C ALA A 260 -5.80 0.76 -19.54
N ALA A 261 -5.61 0.50 -20.83
CA ALA A 261 -6.63 0.77 -21.85
C ALA A 261 -7.84 -0.17 -21.75
N ALA A 262 -7.67 -1.35 -21.14
CA ALA A 262 -8.77 -2.28 -20.93
C ALA A 262 -9.71 -1.87 -19.78
N ILE A 263 -9.30 -1.00 -18.86
CA ILE A 263 -10.09 -0.62 -17.68
C ILE A 263 -11.45 -0.01 -18.07
N PRO A 264 -11.55 0.96 -18.98
CA PRO A 264 -12.85 1.51 -19.41
C PRO A 264 -13.76 0.44 -20.06
N GLU A 265 -13.18 -0.49 -20.82
CA GLU A 265 -13.90 -1.59 -21.44
C GLU A 265 -14.48 -2.56 -20.39
N VAL A 266 -13.66 -2.93 -19.39
CA VAL A 266 -14.12 -3.76 -18.27
C VAL A 266 -15.29 -3.09 -17.54
N ARG A 267 -15.20 -1.80 -17.28
CA ARG A 267 -16.25 -1.01 -16.64
C ARG A 267 -17.54 -1.02 -17.44
N ARG A 268 -17.44 -0.83 -18.76
CA ARG A 268 -18.58 -0.85 -19.66
C ARG A 268 -19.24 -2.25 -19.72
N ARG A 269 -18.45 -3.29 -19.69
CA ARG A 269 -18.92 -4.68 -19.75
C ARG A 269 -19.55 -5.17 -18.45
N LEU A 270 -18.92 -4.88 -17.30
CA LEU A 270 -19.33 -5.45 -16.01
C LEU A 270 -20.42 -4.64 -15.29
N ARG A 271 -20.62 -3.40 -15.59
CA ARG A 271 -21.67 -2.50 -15.11
C ARG A 271 -22.07 -2.56 -13.62
N TYR A 272 -21.45 -3.41 -12.79
CA TYR A 272 -21.85 -3.60 -11.38
C TYR A 272 -21.85 -2.29 -10.58
N TYR A 273 -20.92 -1.39 -10.89
CA TYR A 273 -20.86 -0.08 -10.26
C TYR A 273 -22.02 0.82 -10.71
N ASP A 274 -22.36 0.82 -11.99
CA ASP A 274 -23.34 1.71 -12.59
C ASP A 274 -24.79 1.29 -12.27
N ASP A 275 -25.03 -0.03 -12.18
CA ASP A 275 -26.36 -0.62 -11.96
C ASP A 275 -26.80 -0.62 -10.49
N ARG A 276 -26.00 -0.01 -9.58
CA ARG A 276 -26.36 0.08 -8.15
C ARG A 276 -27.59 0.98 -7.92
N ARG A 277 -28.45 0.55 -7.02
CA ARG A 277 -29.56 1.34 -6.49
C ARG A 277 -29.04 2.37 -5.48
N GLN A 278 -28.42 3.46 -5.97
CA GLN A 278 -27.83 4.51 -5.14
C GLN A 278 -28.87 5.19 -4.23
N ASP A 279 -30.13 5.19 -4.66
CA ASP A 279 -31.26 5.70 -3.90
C ASP A 279 -31.54 4.95 -2.58
N LEU A 280 -30.98 3.73 -2.44
CA LEU A 280 -31.12 2.89 -1.23
C LEU A 280 -29.92 3.00 -0.26
N PHE A 281 -28.82 3.61 -0.69
CA PHE A 281 -27.54 3.62 0.03
C PHE A 281 -26.96 5.05 0.04
N ALA A 282 -27.63 5.93 0.75
CA ALA A 282 -27.20 7.33 0.91
C ALA A 282 -26.20 7.47 2.06
#